data_9554e6ff7d00f82546bbfe823c09ba34
#
_entry.id   9554e6ff7d00f82546bbfe823c09ba34
#
_cell.length_a   1.000
_cell.length_b   1.000
_cell.length_c   1.000
_cell.angle_alpha   90.00
_cell.angle_beta   90.00
_cell.angle_gamma   90.00
#
_symmetry.space_group_name_H-M   'P 1'
#
loop_
_entity.id
_entity.type
_entity.pdbx_description
1 polymer ?
#
loop_
_entity_poly.entity_id
_entity_poly.type
_entity_poly.pdbx_seq_one_letter_code
_entity_poly.pdbx_strand_id
1 'polypeptide(L)'
;MMADATYYVAMPFLQDDSGSPVAGAAEECQSSSGALRRAEILSRSAGSIGAVAFSRTGDPMIGEFGDAQLLKKFGNVPDDLGGL
;
A
#
# COMPACT_ATOMS: atom_id res chain seq x y z
N MET A 1 26.12 12.43 -3.39
CA MET A 1 25.71 11.07 -3.03
C MET A 1 24.20 11.01 -3.04
N MET A 2 23.67 9.99 -3.70
CA MET A 2 22.22 9.83 -3.74
C MET A 2 21.70 9.36 -2.41
N ALA A 3 20.63 9.98 -1.98
CA ALA A 3 19.99 9.65 -0.71
C ALA A 3 18.66 8.94 -0.98
N ASP A 4 18.74 7.77 -1.59
CA ASP A 4 17.54 6.98 -1.82
C ASP A 4 16.93 6.54 -0.50
N ALA A 5 15.63 6.66 -0.41
CA ALA A 5 14.88 6.23 0.76
C ALA A 5 13.83 5.21 0.33
N THR A 6 13.61 4.23 1.18
CA THR A 6 12.56 3.24 0.98
C THR A 6 11.41 3.55 1.90
N TYR A 7 10.22 3.68 1.33
CA TYR A 7 9.00 3.92 2.07
C TYR A 7 8.15 2.65 2.06
N TYR A 8 7.68 2.28 3.22
CA TYR A 8 6.81 1.12 3.40
C TYR A 8 5.40 1.62 3.67
N VAL A 9 4.44 1.10 2.93
CA VAL A 9 3.08 1.63 2.95
C VAL A 9 2.08 0.50 3.12
N ALA A 10 1.05 0.75 3.92
CA ALA A 10 -0.12 -0.11 4.03
C ALA A 10 -1.32 0.68 3.53
N MET A 11 -2.16 0.03 2.72
CA MET A 11 -3.29 0.71 2.11
C MET A 11 -4.49 -0.22 2.05
N PRO A 12 -5.66 0.22 2.60
CA PRO A 12 -6.86 -0.60 2.52
C PRO A 12 -7.54 -0.45 1.18
N PHE A 13 -8.33 -1.46 0.82
CA PHE A 13 -9.24 -1.39 -0.30
C PHE A 13 -10.67 -1.47 0.20
N LEU A 14 -11.51 -0.61 -0.34
CA LEU A 14 -12.92 -0.49 0.01
C LEU A 14 -13.73 -0.77 -1.24
N GLN A 15 -15.04 -0.88 -1.10
CA GLN A 15 -15.93 -0.97 -2.25
C GLN A 15 -16.66 0.34 -2.43
N ASP A 16 -16.79 0.76 -3.69
CA ASP A 16 -17.63 1.91 -4.01
C ASP A 16 -19.10 1.46 -4.15
N ASP A 17 -19.97 2.38 -4.52
CA ASP A 17 -21.41 2.10 -4.62
C ASP A 17 -21.73 1.05 -5.67
N SER A 18 -20.86 0.85 -6.65
CA SER A 18 -21.05 -0.17 -7.68
C SER A 18 -20.43 -1.51 -7.31
N GLY A 19 -19.79 -1.60 -6.15
CA GLY A 19 -19.11 -2.81 -5.70
C GLY A 19 -17.69 -2.96 -6.21
N SER A 20 -17.18 -1.94 -6.90
CA SER A 20 -15.80 -1.99 -7.41
C SER A 20 -14.80 -1.67 -6.29
N PRO A 21 -13.63 -2.33 -6.28
CA PRO A 21 -12.62 -2.02 -5.28
C PRO A 21 -11.99 -0.65 -5.54
N VAL A 22 -11.85 0.14 -4.49
CA VAL A 22 -11.18 1.44 -4.54
C VAL A 22 -10.18 1.53 -3.42
N ALA A 23 -9.05 2.15 -3.70
CA ALA A 23 -8.00 2.34 -2.70
C ALA A 23 -8.44 3.37 -1.67
N GLY A 24 -8.23 3.05 -0.39
CA GLY A 24 -8.43 3.99 0.69
C GLY A 24 -7.18 4.81 0.96
N ALA A 25 -7.13 5.42 2.14
CA ALA A 25 -6.00 6.24 2.53
C ALA A 25 -4.78 5.38 2.80
N ALA A 26 -3.66 5.69 2.14
CA ALA A 26 -2.40 5.00 2.37
C ALA A 26 -1.77 5.48 3.68
N GLU A 27 -1.16 4.56 4.41
CA GLU A 27 -0.46 4.87 5.65
C GLU A 27 1.00 4.48 5.53
N GLU A 28 1.89 5.41 5.79
CA GLU A 28 3.31 5.15 5.78
C GLU A 28 3.71 4.42 7.06
N CYS A 29 4.55 3.39 6.90
CA CYS A 29 5.06 2.60 8.00
C CYS A 29 6.59 2.68 8.00
N GLN A 30 7.21 2.28 9.10
CA GLN A 30 8.65 2.44 9.26
C GLN A 30 9.45 1.23 8.80
N SER A 31 8.79 0.12 8.53
CA SER A 31 9.47 -1.11 8.13
C SER A 31 8.52 -1.99 7.33
N SER A 32 9.09 -2.97 6.64
CA SER A 32 8.27 -3.93 5.90
C SER A 32 7.36 -4.72 6.84
N SER A 33 7.86 -5.14 7.99
CA SER A 33 7.03 -5.86 8.96
C SER A 33 5.94 -4.97 9.54
N GLY A 34 6.22 -3.69 9.74
CA GLY A 34 5.20 -2.73 10.17
C GLY A 34 4.11 -2.56 9.13
N ALA A 35 4.50 -2.46 7.85
CA ALA A 35 3.52 -2.34 6.77
C ALA A 35 2.67 -3.59 6.64
N LEU A 36 3.28 -4.77 6.77
CA LEU A 36 2.55 -6.03 6.71
C LEU A 36 1.53 -6.13 7.84
N ARG A 37 1.95 -5.79 9.06
CA ARG A 37 1.05 -5.82 10.22
C ARG A 37 -0.09 -4.82 10.07
N ARG A 38 0.23 -3.62 9.63
CA ARG A 38 -0.79 -2.58 9.46
C ARG A 38 -1.78 -2.95 8.37
N ALA A 39 -1.30 -3.49 7.26
CA ALA A 39 -2.17 -3.93 6.17
C ALA A 39 -3.12 -5.03 6.63
N GLU A 40 -2.62 -5.97 7.43
CA GLU A 40 -3.46 -7.03 7.99
C GLU A 40 -4.59 -6.43 8.85
N ILE A 41 -4.25 -5.47 9.71
CA ILE A 41 -5.24 -4.79 10.54
C ILE A 41 -6.25 -4.04 9.68
N LEU A 42 -5.77 -3.31 8.67
CA LEU A 42 -6.64 -2.56 7.77
C LEU A 42 -7.58 -3.48 6.99
N SER A 43 -7.11 -4.66 6.62
CA SER A 43 -7.95 -5.61 5.87
C SER A 43 -9.12 -6.12 6.69
N ARG A 44 -9.03 -6.06 8.00
CA ARG A 44 -10.09 -6.48 8.91
C ARG A 44 -10.97 -5.33 9.39
N SER A 45 -10.67 -4.11 8.99
CA SER A 45 -11.43 -2.94 9.40
C SER A 45 -12.79 -2.93 8.73
N ALA A 46 -13.78 -2.33 9.41
CA ALA A 46 -15.13 -2.22 8.88
C ALA A 46 -15.12 -1.46 7.56
N GLY A 47 -15.81 -2.00 6.56
CA GLY A 47 -15.87 -1.40 5.23
C GLY A 47 -14.74 -1.78 4.31
N SER A 48 -13.69 -2.42 4.82
CA SER A 48 -12.57 -2.86 3.98
C SER A 48 -12.87 -4.22 3.37
N ILE A 49 -12.48 -4.41 2.11
CA ILE A 49 -12.55 -5.71 1.44
C ILE A 49 -11.19 -6.39 1.41
N GLY A 50 -10.14 -5.64 1.69
CA GLY A 50 -8.79 -6.14 1.74
C GLY A 50 -7.81 -5.01 1.99
N ALA A 51 -6.53 -5.33 1.90
CA ALA A 51 -5.48 -4.33 2.04
C ALA A 51 -4.22 -4.83 1.37
N VAL A 52 -3.28 -3.92 1.11
CA VAL A 52 -2.02 -4.25 0.48
C VAL A 52 -0.90 -3.57 1.25
N ALA A 53 0.23 -4.27 1.37
CA ALA A 53 1.47 -3.69 1.85
C ALA A 53 2.45 -3.64 0.68
N PHE A 54 3.08 -2.50 0.49
CA PHE A 54 4.05 -2.32 -0.59
C PHE A 54 5.15 -1.36 -0.16
N SER A 55 6.22 -1.31 -0.96
CA SER A 55 7.31 -0.38 -0.72
C SER A 55 7.64 0.37 -1.99
N ARG A 56 8.20 1.55 -1.83
CA ARG A 56 8.76 2.34 -2.93
C ARG A 56 10.10 2.88 -2.50
N THR A 57 11.06 2.85 -3.42
CA THR A 57 12.39 3.40 -3.20
C THR A 57 12.64 4.51 -4.20
N GLY A 58 13.16 5.62 -3.73
CA GLY A 58 13.47 6.74 -4.59
C GLY A 58 14.15 7.85 -3.83
N ASP A 59 14.37 8.97 -4.52
CA ASP A 59 15.02 10.14 -3.94
C ASP A 59 13.95 11.19 -3.64
N PRO A 60 13.62 11.43 -2.36
CA PRO A 60 12.61 12.42 -2.01
C PRO A 60 13.02 13.84 -2.35
N MET A 61 14.32 14.11 -2.52
CA MET A 61 14.80 15.46 -2.85
C MET A 61 14.38 15.89 -4.25
N ILE A 62 14.28 14.94 -5.17
CA ILE A 62 13.86 15.23 -6.54
C ILE A 62 12.51 14.64 -6.88
N GLY A 63 11.89 13.95 -5.92
CA GLY A 63 10.54 13.41 -6.10
C GLY A 63 10.45 12.23 -7.05
N GLU A 64 11.57 11.60 -7.37
CA GLU A 64 11.58 10.43 -8.26
C GLU A 64 11.56 9.15 -7.46
N PHE A 65 10.55 8.33 -7.73
CA PHE A 65 10.39 7.03 -7.09
C PHE A 65 10.23 5.96 -8.15
N GLY A 66 10.81 4.79 -7.87
CA GLY A 66 10.62 3.62 -8.71
C GLY A 66 9.23 3.02 -8.53
N ASP A 67 8.99 1.91 -9.22
CA ASP A 67 7.73 1.20 -9.13
C ASP A 67 7.54 0.62 -7.73
N ALA A 68 6.28 0.53 -7.33
CA ALA A 68 5.96 -0.08 -6.05
C ALA A 68 6.30 -1.56 -6.06
N GLN A 69 6.89 -2.03 -4.97
CA GLN A 69 7.19 -3.44 -4.76
C GLN A 69 6.14 -4.02 -3.83
N LEU A 70 5.32 -4.92 -4.35
CA LEU A 70 4.28 -5.53 -3.56
C LEU A 70 4.91 -6.45 -2.52
N LEU A 71 4.58 -6.22 -1.24
CA LEU A 71 5.04 -7.07 -0.15
C LEU A 71 4.03 -8.18 0.11
N LYS A 72 2.74 -7.83 0.24
CA LYS A 72 1.70 -8.82 0.45
C LYS A 72 0.33 -8.20 0.22
N LYS A 73 -0.62 -9.03 -0.23
CA LYS A 73 -2.02 -8.69 -0.34
C LYS A 73 -2.81 -9.45 0.71
N PHE A 74 -3.79 -8.78 1.30
CA PHE A 74 -4.71 -9.38 2.29
C PHE A 74 -6.13 -9.21 1.79
N GLY A 75 -6.88 -10.31 1.74
CA GLY A 75 -8.27 -10.27 1.32
C GLY A 75 -8.46 -10.04 -0.18
N ASN A 76 -9.54 -9.37 -0.53
CA ASN A 76 -9.90 -9.12 -1.93
C ASN A 76 -9.26 -7.84 -2.42
N VAL A 77 -8.14 -7.99 -3.12
CA VAL A 77 -7.38 -6.87 -3.67
C VAL A 77 -7.19 -7.14 -5.17
N PRO A 78 -7.35 -6.12 -6.03
CA PRO A 78 -7.12 -6.33 -7.46
C PRO A 78 -5.71 -6.85 -7.74
N ASP A 79 -5.60 -7.75 -8.71
CA ASP A 79 -4.28 -8.25 -9.12
C ASP A 79 -3.47 -7.17 -9.81
N ASP A 80 -4.15 -6.26 -10.49
CA ASP A 80 -3.50 -5.14 -11.16
C ASP A 80 -3.55 -3.92 -10.25
N LEU A 81 -2.42 -3.61 -9.63
CA LEU A 81 -2.29 -2.45 -8.77
C LEU A 81 -1.60 -1.30 -9.51
N GLY A 82 -1.93 -1.12 -10.76
CA GLY A 82 -1.25 -0.19 -11.67
C GLY A 82 -1.29 1.28 -11.27
N GLY A 83 -1.91 1.65 -10.22
CA GLY A 83 -1.90 3.01 -9.73
C GLY A 83 -0.98 3.25 -8.54
N LEU A 84 -0.30 2.22 -8.11
CA LEU A 84 0.59 2.34 -6.95
C LEU A 84 1.91 3.01 -7.25
#